data_e22515c438e4666934682f2a32e492dc
#
_entry.id   e22515c438e4666934682f2a32e492dc
#
_cell.length_a   1.000
_cell.length_b   1.000
_cell.length_c   1.000
_cell.angle_alpha   90.00
_cell.angle_beta   90.00
_cell.angle_gamma   90.00
#
_symmetry.space_group_name_H-M   'P 1'
#
loop_
_entity.id
_entity.type
_entity.pdbx_description
1 polymer ?
#
loop_
_entity_poly.entity_id
_entity_poly.type
_entity_poly.pdbx_seq_one_letter_code
_entity_poly.pdbx_strand_id
1 'polypeptide(L)'
;MLFRSRFKMIADVELEFADARLAGASAGMRKDIPKPANITRTARDASRRAFDVVCAVTGLAVLAPLLVIVAAAIKLEDGGPVLFSQPRVGKGLTKFHLLKFRSMVPNAGGSSLLTAPDDPRITRVGRFLRKYKLDELPKLANVVKGEMQLVGVRPQVECFVEIFPAEYELLLQDRPGITDLATLAFRHEEQMFQAGPLEKQYISQMLPRKLRLSLQYRRTRTFFSDLGILFRTVLGFKSPAPN
;
A
#
# COMPACT_ATOMS: atom_id res chain seq x y z
N MET A 1 -12.07 18.56 18.17
CA MET A 1 -10.76 19.27 18.28
C MET A 1 -9.65 18.60 17.45
N LEU A 2 -9.60 17.28 17.33
CA LEU A 2 -8.60 16.52 16.55
C LEU A 2 -8.66 16.71 15.02
N PHE A 3 -9.83 17.02 14.46
CA PHE A 3 -10.01 17.23 13.01
C PHE A 3 -9.37 18.53 12.51
N ARG A 4 -9.40 19.61 13.30
CA ARG A 4 -8.78 20.91 12.96
C ARG A 4 -7.25 20.88 12.96
N SER A 5 -6.62 20.07 13.84
CA SER A 5 -5.17 19.95 13.86
C SER A 5 -4.63 19.16 12.66
N ARG A 6 -5.37 18.16 12.19
CA ARG A 6 -5.04 17.41 10.96
C ARG A 6 -5.11 18.27 9.71
N PHE A 7 -6.16 19.10 9.61
CA PHE A 7 -6.32 20.03 8.48
C PHE A 7 -5.21 21.07 8.42
N LYS A 8 -4.78 21.59 9.60
CA LYS A 8 -3.67 22.55 9.68
C LYS A 8 -2.34 21.91 9.29
N MET A 9 -2.08 20.67 9.73
CA MET A 9 -0.85 19.95 9.36
C MET A 9 -0.81 19.62 7.86
N ILE A 10 -1.95 19.25 7.25
CA ILE A 10 -2.06 19.02 5.81
C ILE A 10 -1.85 20.33 5.06
N ALA A 11 -2.43 21.44 5.52
CA ALA A 11 -2.26 22.76 4.92
C ALA A 11 -0.81 23.28 5.03
N ASP A 12 -0.15 23.09 6.18
CA ASP A 12 1.25 23.46 6.37
C ASP A 12 2.19 22.63 5.48
N VAL A 13 1.88 21.36 5.27
CA VAL A 13 2.59 20.47 4.35
C VAL A 13 2.28 20.81 2.90
N GLU A 14 1.04 21.16 2.53
CA GLU A 14 0.69 21.65 1.20
C GLU A 14 1.41 22.94 0.82
N LEU A 15 1.57 23.87 1.75
CA LEU A 15 2.35 25.11 1.55
C LEU A 15 3.84 24.80 1.31
N GLU A 16 4.45 23.94 2.10
CA GLU A 16 5.86 23.53 1.93
C GLU A 16 6.08 22.78 0.61
N PHE A 17 5.05 22.03 0.11
CA PHE A 17 5.08 21.34 -1.19
C PHE A 17 4.70 22.24 -2.36
N ALA A 18 3.88 23.26 -2.16
CA ALA A 18 3.64 24.27 -3.18
C ALA A 18 4.96 24.99 -3.53
N ASP A 19 5.77 25.30 -2.52
CA ASP A 19 7.10 25.88 -2.70
C ASP A 19 8.07 24.88 -3.39
N ALA A 20 8.05 23.60 -3.04
CA ALA A 20 8.85 22.57 -3.71
C ALA A 20 8.37 22.26 -5.15
N ARG A 21 7.06 22.41 -5.44
CA ARG A 21 6.50 22.35 -6.80
C ARG A 21 6.93 23.53 -7.65
N LEU A 22 6.99 24.73 -7.08
CA LEU A 22 7.49 25.95 -7.73
C LEU A 22 9.00 25.85 -7.98
N ALA A 23 9.76 25.10 -7.18
CA ALA A 23 11.20 24.87 -7.33
C ALA A 23 11.59 23.84 -8.40
N GLY A 24 10.69 23.44 -9.31
CA GLY A 24 11.03 22.69 -10.54
C GLY A 24 10.93 21.17 -10.49
N ALA A 25 10.57 20.55 -9.37
CA ALA A 25 10.47 19.09 -9.30
C ALA A 25 9.25 18.51 -10.06
N SER A 26 8.19 19.29 -10.25
CA SER A 26 6.97 18.88 -10.96
C SER A 26 7.00 19.17 -12.48
N ALA A 27 7.81 20.11 -12.92
CA ALA A 27 7.85 20.52 -14.34
C ALA A 27 8.46 19.45 -15.27
N GLY A 28 9.43 18.66 -14.76
CA GLY A 28 10.04 17.55 -15.49
C GLY A 28 9.13 16.33 -15.63
N MET A 29 8.22 16.12 -14.69
CA MET A 29 7.38 14.92 -14.65
C MET A 29 6.11 15.02 -15.53
N ARG A 30 5.67 16.24 -15.87
CA ARG A 30 4.47 16.48 -16.71
C ARG A 30 4.68 16.30 -18.21
N LYS A 31 5.90 16.44 -18.72
CA LYS A 31 6.16 16.43 -20.19
C LYS A 31 6.08 15.05 -20.85
N ASP A 32 6.12 13.97 -20.09
CA ASP A 32 6.25 12.60 -20.63
C ASP A 32 5.05 11.70 -20.35
N ILE A 33 3.83 12.23 -20.22
CA ILE A 33 2.65 11.40 -20.00
C ILE A 33 2.11 10.91 -21.36
N PRO A 34 2.31 9.62 -21.74
CA PRO A 34 1.73 9.10 -22.99
C PRO A 34 0.21 8.93 -22.82
N LYS A 35 -0.54 9.37 -23.84
CA LYS A 35 -1.99 9.09 -23.93
C LYS A 35 -2.24 7.56 -23.96
N PRO A 36 -3.32 7.07 -23.36
CA PRO A 36 -3.62 5.63 -23.32
C PRO A 36 -3.92 5.09 -24.71
N ALA A 37 -3.17 4.06 -25.14
CA ALA A 37 -3.46 3.31 -26.37
C ALA A 37 -4.66 2.36 -26.12
N ASN A 38 -5.67 2.43 -26.98
CA ASN A 38 -6.93 1.68 -26.89
C ASN A 38 -6.86 0.30 -27.57
N ILE A 39 -7.63 -0.66 -27.09
CA ILE A 39 -8.07 -1.95 -27.68
C ILE A 39 -7.27 -3.20 -27.31
N THR A 40 -5.95 -3.23 -27.35
CA THR A 40 -5.14 -4.39 -26.87
C THR A 40 -5.10 -4.51 -25.34
N ARG A 41 -5.55 -3.49 -24.63
CA ARG A 41 -5.60 -3.44 -23.15
C ARG A 41 -6.63 -4.42 -22.59
N THR A 42 -7.81 -4.52 -23.16
CA THR A 42 -8.95 -5.25 -22.56
C THR A 42 -8.69 -6.76 -22.43
N ALA A 43 -8.17 -7.41 -23.45
CA ALA A 43 -7.86 -8.85 -23.40
C ALA A 43 -6.69 -9.15 -22.44
N ARG A 44 -5.65 -8.29 -22.45
CA ARG A 44 -4.50 -8.40 -21.55
C ARG A 44 -4.90 -8.17 -20.09
N ASP A 45 -5.83 -7.25 -19.85
CA ASP A 45 -6.35 -6.95 -18.51
C ASP A 45 -7.23 -8.09 -18.00
N ALA A 46 -8.01 -8.73 -18.87
CA ALA A 46 -8.83 -9.90 -18.53
C ALA A 46 -7.97 -11.11 -18.17
N SER A 47 -6.92 -11.42 -18.94
CA SER A 47 -6.03 -12.55 -18.66
C SER A 47 -5.23 -12.34 -17.36
N ARG A 48 -4.73 -11.12 -17.11
CA ARG A 48 -4.11 -10.76 -15.82
C ARG A 48 -5.08 -10.92 -14.68
N ARG A 49 -6.31 -10.47 -14.86
CA ARG A 49 -7.35 -10.58 -13.84
C ARG A 49 -7.65 -12.05 -13.52
N ALA A 50 -7.79 -12.89 -14.53
CA ALA A 50 -7.99 -14.33 -14.33
C ALA A 50 -6.83 -14.95 -13.54
N PHE A 51 -5.59 -14.62 -13.90
CA PHE A 51 -4.40 -15.04 -13.18
C PHE A 51 -4.41 -14.58 -11.71
N ASP A 52 -4.69 -13.31 -11.45
CA ASP A 52 -4.77 -12.75 -10.10
C ASP A 52 -5.81 -13.48 -9.25
N VAL A 53 -7.00 -13.74 -9.80
CA VAL A 53 -8.06 -14.43 -9.08
C VAL A 53 -7.69 -15.88 -8.79
N VAL A 54 -7.17 -16.61 -9.80
CA VAL A 54 -6.74 -18.00 -9.62
C VAL A 54 -5.66 -18.09 -8.54
N CYS A 55 -4.62 -17.25 -8.60
CA CYS A 55 -3.58 -17.23 -7.58
C CYS A 55 -4.12 -16.85 -6.20
N ALA A 56 -5.03 -15.88 -6.11
CA ALA A 56 -5.60 -15.47 -4.84
C ALA A 56 -6.49 -16.55 -4.21
N VAL A 57 -7.33 -17.21 -5.01
CA VAL A 57 -8.18 -18.32 -4.53
C VAL A 57 -7.33 -19.51 -4.10
N THR A 58 -6.36 -19.91 -4.93
CA THR A 58 -5.42 -20.99 -4.60
C THR A 58 -4.64 -20.64 -3.33
N GLY A 59 -4.13 -19.41 -3.23
CA GLY A 59 -3.42 -18.92 -2.04
C GLY A 59 -4.29 -18.98 -0.78
N LEU A 60 -5.54 -18.54 -0.84
CA LEU A 60 -6.49 -18.63 0.27
C LEU A 60 -6.78 -20.08 0.66
N ALA A 61 -6.96 -20.97 -0.32
CA ALA A 61 -7.24 -22.38 -0.06
C ALA A 61 -6.05 -23.10 0.58
N VAL A 62 -4.84 -22.92 0.03
CA VAL A 62 -3.61 -23.54 0.55
C VAL A 62 -3.25 -22.98 1.94
N LEU A 63 -3.43 -21.68 2.14
CA LEU A 63 -3.11 -21.01 3.42
C LEU A 63 -4.27 -21.08 4.43
N ALA A 64 -5.41 -21.67 4.10
CA ALA A 64 -6.57 -21.74 4.99
C ALA A 64 -6.25 -22.27 6.39
N PRO A 65 -5.50 -23.37 6.57
CA PRO A 65 -5.12 -23.84 7.92
C PRO A 65 -4.31 -22.78 8.69
N LEU A 66 -3.36 -22.12 8.04
CA LEU A 66 -2.57 -21.05 8.65
C LEU A 66 -3.44 -19.85 9.02
N LEU A 67 -4.38 -19.46 8.14
CA LEU A 67 -5.30 -18.34 8.41
C LEU A 67 -6.17 -18.63 9.64
N VAL A 68 -6.62 -19.88 9.82
CA VAL A 68 -7.40 -20.31 10.99
C VAL A 68 -6.53 -20.25 12.26
N ILE A 69 -5.30 -20.74 12.21
CA ILE A 69 -4.36 -20.69 13.35
C ILE A 69 -4.10 -19.23 13.74
N VAL A 70 -3.82 -18.35 12.77
CA VAL A 70 -3.61 -16.92 13.02
C VAL A 70 -4.86 -16.28 13.61
N ALA A 71 -6.04 -16.58 13.07
CA ALA A 71 -7.31 -16.09 13.59
C ALA A 71 -7.55 -16.51 15.06
N ALA A 72 -7.28 -17.77 15.36
CA ALA A 72 -7.38 -18.29 16.73
C ALA A 72 -6.37 -17.59 17.66
N ALA A 73 -5.12 -17.43 17.24
CA ALA A 73 -4.08 -16.75 18.03
C ALA A 73 -4.47 -15.30 18.38
N ILE A 74 -4.99 -14.53 17.39
CA ILE A 74 -5.49 -13.18 17.63
C ILE A 74 -6.67 -13.17 18.59
N LYS A 75 -7.59 -14.14 18.43
CA LYS A 75 -8.80 -14.22 19.26
C LYS A 75 -8.49 -14.59 20.69
N LEU A 76 -7.51 -15.46 20.91
CA LEU A 76 -7.08 -15.91 22.23
C LEU A 76 -6.23 -14.86 22.98
N GLU A 77 -5.58 -13.94 22.27
CA GLU A 77 -4.73 -12.92 22.89
C GLU A 77 -5.54 -11.90 23.71
N ASP A 78 -6.66 -11.40 23.17
CA ASP A 78 -7.44 -10.32 23.79
C ASP A 78 -8.96 -10.39 23.55
N GLY A 79 -9.46 -11.46 22.92
CA GLY A 79 -10.89 -11.65 22.65
C GLY A 79 -11.49 -10.75 21.56
N GLY A 80 -10.73 -9.79 21.04
CA GLY A 80 -11.21 -8.79 20.08
C GLY A 80 -11.44 -9.33 18.64
N PRO A 81 -11.75 -8.46 17.69
CA PRO A 81 -11.99 -8.84 16.29
C PRO A 81 -10.70 -9.37 15.65
N VAL A 82 -10.82 -10.43 14.84
CA VAL A 82 -9.70 -11.06 14.13
C VAL A 82 -9.21 -10.21 12.97
N LEU A 83 -10.14 -9.62 12.22
CA LEU A 83 -9.85 -8.79 11.07
C LEU A 83 -9.93 -7.31 11.42
N PHE A 84 -9.04 -6.56 10.83
CA PHE A 84 -9.04 -5.10 10.77
C PHE A 84 -9.39 -4.67 9.36
N SER A 85 -10.30 -3.70 9.26
CA SER A 85 -10.78 -3.14 8.00
C SER A 85 -10.54 -1.63 8.00
N GLN A 86 -9.93 -1.12 6.93
CA GLN A 86 -9.62 0.29 6.79
C GLN A 86 -9.99 0.80 5.40
N PRO A 87 -10.71 1.95 5.28
CA PRO A 87 -11.00 2.56 3.99
C PRO A 87 -9.70 2.98 3.29
N ARG A 88 -9.60 2.64 2.02
CA ARG A 88 -8.48 2.97 1.12
C ARG A 88 -9.02 3.40 -0.23
N VAL A 89 -8.19 4.14 -0.97
CA VAL A 89 -8.52 4.58 -2.32
C VAL A 89 -8.08 3.50 -3.33
N GLY A 90 -9.00 3.11 -4.20
CA GLY A 90 -8.86 2.08 -5.21
C GLY A 90 -8.93 2.61 -6.63
N LYS A 91 -9.22 1.70 -7.59
CA LYS A 91 -9.32 2.01 -9.01
C LYS A 91 -10.32 3.14 -9.26
N GLY A 92 -9.94 4.13 -10.10
CA GLY A 92 -10.78 5.27 -10.44
C GLY A 92 -11.09 6.16 -9.23
N LEU A 93 -10.20 6.19 -8.23
CA LEU A 93 -10.33 6.95 -6.99
C LEU A 93 -11.53 6.51 -6.12
N THR A 94 -12.10 5.33 -6.36
CA THR A 94 -13.19 4.78 -5.55
C THR A 94 -12.68 4.25 -4.22
N LYS A 95 -13.48 4.34 -3.16
CA LYS A 95 -13.12 3.82 -1.83
C LYS A 95 -13.48 2.34 -1.72
N PHE A 96 -12.62 1.57 -1.07
CA PHE A 96 -12.88 0.18 -0.71
C PHE A 96 -12.31 -0.10 0.70
N HIS A 97 -12.69 -1.24 1.29
CA HIS A 97 -12.24 -1.65 2.61
C HIS A 97 -11.11 -2.66 2.50
N LEU A 98 -9.89 -2.20 2.81
CA LEU A 98 -8.71 -3.06 2.85
C LEU A 98 -8.77 -3.98 4.06
N LEU A 99 -8.69 -5.28 3.84
CA LEU A 99 -8.71 -6.30 4.87
C LEU A 99 -7.30 -6.68 5.31
N LYS A 100 -7.08 -6.76 6.62
CA LYS A 100 -5.86 -7.27 7.25
C LYS A 100 -6.20 -8.07 8.49
N PHE A 101 -5.29 -8.94 8.94
CA PHE A 101 -5.36 -9.40 10.31
C PHE A 101 -5.06 -8.25 11.27
N ARG A 102 -5.79 -8.20 12.36
CA ARG A 102 -5.55 -7.23 13.40
C ARG A 102 -4.19 -7.52 14.08
N SER A 103 -3.35 -6.51 14.11
CA SER A 103 -2.01 -6.56 14.73
C SER A 103 -1.81 -5.53 15.83
N MET A 104 -2.86 -4.77 16.16
CA MET A 104 -2.85 -3.72 17.18
C MET A 104 -4.04 -3.90 18.13
N VAL A 105 -3.91 -3.42 19.36
CA VAL A 105 -5.00 -3.44 20.35
C VAL A 105 -6.24 -2.70 19.82
N PRO A 106 -7.46 -3.19 20.14
CA PRO A 106 -8.69 -2.50 19.75
C PRO A 106 -8.71 -1.08 20.33
N ASN A 107 -9.25 -0.15 19.57
CA ASN A 107 -9.38 1.26 19.98
C ASN A 107 -8.05 1.90 20.43
N ALA A 108 -6.93 1.44 19.91
CA ALA A 108 -5.64 2.09 20.10
C ALA A 108 -5.71 3.50 19.51
N GLY A 109 -6.41 4.40 20.22
CA GLY A 109 -6.58 5.80 19.87
C GLY A 109 -5.22 6.46 19.71
N GLY A 110 -4.78 6.60 18.49
CA GLY A 110 -3.54 7.26 18.14
C GLY A 110 -3.77 8.22 16.98
N SER A 111 -3.16 9.36 17.05
CA SER A 111 -3.25 10.39 16.01
C SER A 111 -2.53 10.00 14.72
N SER A 112 -1.57 9.07 14.77
CA SER A 112 -0.74 8.72 13.62
C SER A 112 -1.33 7.58 12.77
N LEU A 113 -1.38 7.82 11.46
CA LEU A 113 -1.74 6.82 10.43
C LEU A 113 -0.56 5.87 10.13
N LEU A 114 0.64 6.24 10.56
CA LEU A 114 1.87 5.47 10.40
C LEU A 114 2.20 4.76 11.70
N THR A 115 2.92 3.67 11.57
CA THR A 115 3.40 2.88 12.70
C THR A 115 4.88 3.16 12.90
N ALA A 116 5.26 3.57 14.10
CA ALA A 116 6.66 3.73 14.50
C ALA A 116 7.32 2.37 14.76
N PRO A 117 8.66 2.30 14.73
CA PRO A 117 9.37 1.20 15.38
C PRO A 117 8.91 1.09 16.84
N ASP A 118 8.69 -0.12 17.32
CA ASP A 118 8.28 -0.41 18.72
C ASP A 118 6.99 0.30 19.20
N ASP A 119 6.06 0.55 18.28
CA ASP A 119 4.76 1.14 18.58
C ASP A 119 4.03 0.31 19.65
N PRO A 120 3.70 0.90 20.84
CA PRO A 120 3.11 0.18 21.97
C PRO A 120 1.71 -0.37 21.67
N ARG A 121 1.07 0.09 20.59
CA ARG A 121 -0.24 -0.42 20.14
C ARG A 121 -0.16 -1.83 19.55
N ILE A 122 1.04 -2.29 19.15
CA ILE A 122 1.23 -3.58 18.52
C ILE A 122 1.14 -4.70 19.56
N THR A 123 0.22 -5.67 19.36
CA THR A 123 0.08 -6.84 20.22
C THR A 123 1.28 -7.80 20.06
N ARG A 124 1.44 -8.78 20.96
CA ARG A 124 2.52 -9.78 20.85
C ARG A 124 2.37 -10.62 19.58
N VAL A 125 1.16 -11.14 19.33
CA VAL A 125 0.82 -11.84 18.08
C VAL A 125 0.99 -10.92 16.90
N GLY A 126 0.52 -9.67 17.00
CA GLY A 126 0.65 -8.65 15.96
C GLY A 126 2.09 -8.39 15.55
N ARG A 127 3.03 -8.36 16.48
CA ARG A 127 4.47 -8.19 16.21
C ARG A 127 5.01 -9.35 15.35
N PHE A 128 4.64 -10.58 15.67
CA PHE A 128 4.98 -11.74 14.87
C PHE A 128 4.38 -11.66 13.46
N LEU A 129 3.08 -11.35 13.35
CA LEU A 129 2.39 -11.24 12.07
C LEU A 129 3.04 -10.17 11.16
N ARG A 130 3.35 -9.00 11.70
CA ARG A 130 3.99 -7.90 10.96
C ARG A 130 5.41 -8.25 10.51
N LYS A 131 6.20 -8.92 11.36
CA LYS A 131 7.55 -9.37 11.04
C LYS A 131 7.56 -10.28 9.79
N TYR A 132 6.59 -11.18 9.68
CA TYR A 132 6.49 -12.13 8.57
C TYR A 132 5.48 -11.69 7.50
N LYS A 133 4.87 -10.49 7.62
CA LYS A 133 3.84 -9.94 6.72
C LYS A 133 2.60 -10.85 6.60
N LEU A 134 2.35 -11.70 7.58
CA LEU A 134 1.17 -12.56 7.64
C LEU A 134 -0.12 -11.76 7.87
N ASP A 135 -0.01 -10.57 8.48
CA ASP A 135 -1.13 -9.64 8.67
C ASP A 135 -1.74 -9.17 7.34
N GLU A 136 -1.01 -9.28 6.24
CA GLU A 136 -1.46 -8.84 4.91
C GLU A 136 -2.18 -9.94 4.11
N LEU A 137 -2.17 -11.21 4.55
CA LEU A 137 -2.79 -12.33 3.83
C LEU A 137 -4.28 -12.14 3.53
N PRO A 138 -5.12 -11.54 4.40
CA PRO A 138 -6.52 -11.30 4.10
C PRO A 138 -6.78 -10.38 2.89
N LYS A 139 -5.78 -9.64 2.41
CA LYS A 139 -5.88 -8.86 1.17
C LYS A 139 -6.13 -9.72 -0.07
N LEU A 140 -5.78 -11.02 -0.03
CA LEU A 140 -6.16 -11.95 -1.09
C LEU A 140 -7.67 -11.98 -1.30
N ALA A 141 -8.47 -11.82 -0.24
CA ALA A 141 -9.92 -11.68 -0.38
C ALA A 141 -10.31 -10.39 -1.12
N ASN A 142 -9.61 -9.26 -0.92
CA ASN A 142 -9.83 -8.05 -1.73
C ASN A 142 -9.47 -8.29 -3.21
N VAL A 143 -8.45 -9.12 -3.50
CA VAL A 143 -8.15 -9.53 -4.88
C VAL A 143 -9.31 -10.32 -5.46
N VAL A 144 -9.83 -11.33 -4.76
CA VAL A 144 -10.98 -12.13 -5.24
C VAL A 144 -12.21 -11.24 -5.47
N LYS A 145 -12.50 -10.30 -4.59
CA LYS A 145 -13.61 -9.33 -4.73
C LYS A 145 -13.43 -8.36 -5.92
N GLY A 146 -12.25 -8.22 -6.47
CA GLY A 146 -11.99 -7.29 -7.58
C GLY A 146 -11.60 -5.88 -7.16
N GLU A 147 -11.40 -5.63 -5.88
CA GLU A 147 -10.97 -4.36 -5.33
C GLU A 147 -9.46 -4.13 -5.51
N MET A 148 -8.69 -5.24 -5.55
CA MET A 148 -7.24 -5.25 -5.70
C MET A 148 -6.77 -6.21 -6.80
N GLN A 149 -5.51 -6.12 -7.14
CA GLN A 149 -4.72 -7.07 -7.93
C GLN A 149 -3.49 -7.52 -7.13
N LEU A 150 -2.79 -8.55 -7.58
CA LEU A 150 -1.60 -9.04 -6.88
C LEU A 150 -0.46 -8.01 -6.95
N VAL A 151 -0.14 -7.51 -8.16
CA VAL A 151 0.93 -6.54 -8.38
C VAL A 151 0.37 -5.21 -8.84
N GLY A 152 0.61 -4.15 -8.10
CA GLY A 152 0.14 -2.79 -8.39
C GLY A 152 0.49 -1.84 -7.26
N VAL A 153 0.25 -0.55 -7.47
CA VAL A 153 0.52 0.47 -6.45
C VAL A 153 -0.16 0.14 -5.12
N ARG A 154 0.54 0.32 -4.02
CA ARG A 154 -0.02 0.08 -2.69
C ARG A 154 -1.17 1.03 -2.39
N PRO A 155 -2.37 0.54 -1.99
CA PRO A 155 -3.52 1.41 -1.71
C PRO A 155 -3.25 2.30 -0.50
N GLN A 156 -3.53 3.59 -0.65
CA GLN A 156 -3.30 4.60 0.39
C GLN A 156 -4.61 5.11 0.99
N VAL A 157 -4.50 5.74 2.15
CA VAL A 157 -5.59 6.50 2.76
C VAL A 157 -5.83 7.79 1.97
N GLU A 158 -7.06 8.28 1.99
CA GLU A 158 -7.51 9.43 1.21
C GLU A 158 -6.62 10.66 1.40
N CYS A 159 -6.26 11.00 2.63
CA CYS A 159 -5.43 12.18 2.91
C CYS A 159 -4.05 12.16 2.21
N PHE A 160 -3.44 10.98 2.00
CA PHE A 160 -2.19 10.90 1.24
C PHE A 160 -2.41 10.96 -0.27
N VAL A 161 -3.57 10.51 -0.75
CA VAL A 161 -3.94 10.62 -2.16
C VAL A 161 -4.21 12.07 -2.53
N GLU A 162 -4.86 12.85 -1.65
CA GLU A 162 -5.16 14.27 -1.84
C GLU A 162 -3.89 15.14 -1.93
N ILE A 163 -2.78 14.73 -1.31
CA ILE A 163 -1.49 15.44 -1.41
C ILE A 163 -0.85 15.29 -2.81
N PHE A 164 -1.03 14.13 -3.47
CA PHE A 164 -0.44 13.83 -4.77
C PHE A 164 -1.51 13.37 -5.78
N PRO A 165 -2.55 14.20 -6.05
CA PRO A 165 -3.72 13.78 -6.81
C PRO A 165 -3.38 13.37 -8.24
N ALA A 166 -2.49 14.08 -8.92
CA ALA A 166 -2.11 13.80 -10.30
C ALA A 166 -1.40 12.44 -10.45
N GLU A 167 -0.51 12.10 -9.53
CA GLU A 167 0.21 10.83 -9.51
C GLU A 167 -0.75 9.67 -9.22
N TYR A 168 -1.65 9.84 -8.26
CA TYR A 168 -2.63 8.80 -7.92
C TYR A 168 -3.71 8.64 -8.98
N GLU A 169 -4.15 9.70 -9.64
CA GLU A 169 -5.06 9.61 -10.79
C GLU A 169 -4.47 8.72 -11.90
N LEU A 170 -3.17 8.85 -12.18
CA LEU A 170 -2.48 8.00 -13.13
C LEU A 170 -2.33 6.55 -12.62
N LEU A 171 -1.88 6.36 -11.38
CA LEU A 171 -1.60 5.05 -10.81
C LEU A 171 -2.87 4.24 -10.58
N LEU A 172 -3.95 4.88 -10.17
CA LEU A 172 -5.24 4.25 -9.85
C LEU A 172 -6.18 4.12 -11.05
N GLN A 173 -5.71 4.36 -12.28
CA GLN A 173 -6.41 3.86 -13.48
C GLN A 173 -6.50 2.34 -13.47
N ASP A 174 -5.53 1.68 -12.84
CA ASP A 174 -5.52 0.25 -12.56
C ASP A 174 -5.93 -0.02 -11.10
N ARG A 175 -6.24 -1.29 -10.77
CA ARG A 175 -6.49 -1.67 -9.36
C ARG A 175 -5.21 -1.53 -8.55
N PRO A 176 -5.28 -1.11 -7.28
CA PRO A 176 -4.13 -1.17 -6.38
C PRO A 176 -3.70 -2.62 -6.15
N GLY A 177 -2.44 -2.82 -5.78
CA GLY A 177 -1.84 -4.15 -5.60
C GLY A 177 -1.56 -4.50 -4.14
N ILE A 178 -1.33 -5.80 -3.89
CA ILE A 178 -0.76 -6.27 -2.62
C ILE A 178 0.71 -5.85 -2.53
N THR A 179 1.44 -5.97 -3.64
CA THR A 179 2.87 -5.63 -3.74
C THR A 179 3.16 -4.88 -5.04
N ASP A 180 4.25 -4.15 -5.05
CA ASP A 180 4.84 -3.50 -6.22
C ASP A 180 6.35 -3.30 -6.00
N LEU A 181 7.02 -2.69 -6.97
CA LEU A 181 8.45 -2.39 -6.88
C LEU A 181 8.77 -1.46 -5.70
N ALA A 182 7.90 -0.47 -5.42
CA ALA A 182 8.06 0.43 -4.29
C ALA A 182 7.90 -0.32 -2.95
N THR A 183 6.95 -1.24 -2.85
CA THR A 183 6.76 -2.09 -1.66
C THR A 183 7.99 -2.95 -1.38
N LEU A 184 8.64 -3.50 -2.41
CA LEU A 184 9.88 -4.26 -2.25
C LEU A 184 11.06 -3.38 -1.83
N ALA A 185 11.21 -2.21 -2.45
CA ALA A 185 12.28 -1.26 -2.14
C ALA A 185 12.17 -0.69 -0.71
N PHE A 186 10.95 -0.42 -0.26
CA PHE A 186 10.66 0.14 1.06
C PHE A 186 10.08 -0.89 2.06
N ARG A 187 10.48 -2.17 1.93
CA ARG A 187 9.97 -3.26 2.78
C ARG A 187 10.13 -3.03 4.28
N HIS A 188 11.18 -2.31 4.67
CA HIS A 188 11.52 -1.97 6.05
C HIS A 188 11.46 -0.47 6.30
N GLU A 189 10.45 0.20 5.72
CA GLU A 189 10.30 1.65 5.83
C GLU A 189 10.23 2.15 7.29
N GLU A 190 9.70 1.33 8.20
CA GLU A 190 9.63 1.64 9.63
C GLU A 190 11.02 1.94 10.22
N GLN A 191 12.07 1.28 9.71
CA GLN A 191 13.46 1.48 10.15
C GLN A 191 14.15 2.69 9.50
N MET A 192 13.52 3.29 8.50
CA MET A 192 14.08 4.43 7.78
C MET A 192 13.65 5.77 8.40
N PHE A 193 12.69 5.75 9.31
CA PHE A 193 12.25 6.95 10.02
C PHE A 193 13.29 7.38 11.06
N GLN A 194 13.57 8.67 11.07
CA GLN A 194 14.39 9.32 12.08
C GLN A 194 13.50 9.85 13.23
N ALA A 195 14.13 10.30 14.33
CA ALA A 195 13.42 10.96 15.40
C ALA A 195 12.67 12.20 14.86
N GLY A 196 11.39 12.32 15.20
CA GLY A 196 10.56 13.45 14.76
C GLY A 196 9.18 13.04 14.25
N PRO A 197 8.42 13.96 13.67
CA PRO A 197 7.06 13.71 13.20
C PRO A 197 7.07 12.78 11.98
N LEU A 198 6.60 11.53 12.20
CA LEU A 198 6.62 10.44 11.21
C LEU A 198 5.87 10.81 9.93
N GLU A 199 4.70 11.44 10.06
CA GLU A 199 3.86 11.80 8.91
C GLU A 199 4.57 12.82 8.01
N LYS A 200 5.26 13.81 8.60
CA LYS A 200 6.03 14.79 7.84
C LYS A 200 7.16 14.10 7.06
N GLN A 201 7.93 13.22 7.70
CA GLN A 201 9.00 12.48 7.03
C GLN A 201 8.45 11.57 5.91
N TYR A 202 7.33 10.89 6.17
CA TYR A 202 6.69 10.05 5.17
C TYR A 202 6.28 10.84 3.93
N ILE A 203 5.57 11.95 4.11
CA ILE A 203 5.05 12.78 3.03
C ILE A 203 6.18 13.47 2.26
N SER A 204 7.20 14.00 2.97
CA SER A 204 8.26 14.79 2.31
C SER A 204 9.33 13.94 1.64
N GLN A 205 9.63 12.75 2.16
CA GLN A 205 10.78 11.97 1.70
C GLN A 205 10.39 10.62 1.08
N MET A 206 9.51 9.85 1.74
CA MET A 206 9.25 8.47 1.34
C MET A 206 8.17 8.35 0.28
N LEU A 207 7.04 9.02 0.47
CA LEU A 207 5.91 8.93 -0.45
C LEU A 207 6.26 9.38 -1.87
N PRO A 208 6.97 10.51 -2.10
CA PRO A 208 7.38 10.91 -3.45
C PRO A 208 8.31 9.88 -4.12
N ARG A 209 9.23 9.27 -3.37
CA ARG A 209 10.11 8.21 -3.90
C ARG A 209 9.32 6.97 -4.28
N LYS A 210 8.38 6.55 -3.44
CA LYS A 210 7.46 5.43 -3.74
C LYS A 210 6.63 5.68 -4.98
N LEU A 211 6.05 6.88 -5.11
CA LEU A 211 5.25 7.27 -6.27
C LEU A 211 6.08 7.27 -7.56
N ARG A 212 7.31 7.80 -7.54
CA ARG A 212 8.22 7.74 -8.70
C ARG A 212 8.48 6.31 -9.13
N LEU A 213 8.80 5.41 -8.20
CA LEU A 213 9.04 3.99 -8.50
C LEU A 213 7.80 3.32 -9.08
N SER A 214 6.63 3.57 -8.49
CA SER A 214 5.38 3.00 -8.99
C SER A 214 5.01 3.52 -10.37
N LEU A 215 5.23 4.82 -10.66
CA LEU A 215 5.03 5.42 -11.97
C LEU A 215 6.02 4.88 -13.01
N GLN A 216 7.29 4.76 -12.65
CA GLN A 216 8.32 4.18 -13.52
C GLN A 216 7.98 2.72 -13.83
N TYR A 217 7.65 1.93 -12.82
CA TYR A 217 7.25 0.53 -13.02
C TYR A 217 6.01 0.41 -13.91
N ARG A 218 5.01 1.25 -13.72
CA ARG A 218 3.80 1.25 -14.56
C ARG A 218 4.11 1.43 -16.05
N ARG A 219 5.14 2.21 -16.42
CA ARG A 219 5.57 2.42 -17.81
C ARG A 219 6.21 1.18 -18.44
N THR A 220 6.96 0.43 -17.64
CA THR A 220 7.75 -0.74 -18.11
C THR A 220 7.11 -2.09 -17.74
N ARG A 221 5.95 -2.06 -17.12
CA ARG A 221 5.26 -3.22 -16.57
C ARG A 221 4.95 -4.27 -17.64
N THR A 222 5.40 -5.50 -17.42
CA THR A 222 5.09 -6.68 -18.21
C THR A 222 4.55 -7.79 -17.28
N PHE A 223 3.97 -8.86 -17.87
CA PHE A 223 3.53 -10.02 -17.10
C PHE A 223 4.71 -10.69 -16.37
N PHE A 224 5.84 -10.84 -17.05
CA PHE A 224 7.04 -11.46 -16.45
C PHE A 224 7.65 -10.59 -15.33
N SER A 225 7.60 -9.26 -15.47
CA SER A 225 8.05 -8.38 -14.39
C SER A 225 7.13 -8.47 -13.16
N ASP A 226 5.81 -8.62 -13.36
CA ASP A 226 4.85 -8.87 -12.29
C ASP A 226 5.17 -10.18 -11.56
N LEU A 227 5.43 -11.26 -12.32
CA LEU A 227 5.80 -12.56 -11.76
C LEU A 227 7.11 -12.49 -10.96
N GLY A 228 8.10 -11.73 -11.46
CA GLY A 228 9.34 -11.47 -10.74
C GLY A 228 9.13 -10.71 -9.42
N ILE A 229 8.22 -9.74 -9.37
CA ILE A 229 7.87 -9.03 -8.13
C ILE A 229 7.18 -9.98 -7.15
N LEU A 230 6.22 -10.79 -7.61
CA LEU A 230 5.55 -11.77 -6.76
C LEU A 230 6.54 -12.76 -6.14
N PHE A 231 7.43 -13.31 -6.95
CA PHE A 231 8.46 -14.24 -6.49
C PHE A 231 9.35 -13.61 -5.41
N ARG A 232 9.85 -12.39 -5.65
CA ARG A 232 10.67 -11.65 -4.67
C ARG A 232 9.87 -11.32 -3.40
N THR A 233 8.59 -11.02 -3.51
CA THR A 233 7.72 -10.73 -2.36
C THR A 233 7.57 -11.97 -1.48
N VAL A 234 7.30 -13.14 -2.07
CA VAL A 234 7.12 -14.41 -1.36
C VAL A 234 8.43 -14.86 -0.71
N LEU A 235 9.54 -14.81 -1.43
CA LEU A 235 10.85 -15.22 -0.91
C LEU A 235 11.52 -14.18 0.00
N GLY A 236 10.92 -13.01 0.15
CA GLY A 236 11.43 -11.98 1.04
C GLY A 236 12.67 -11.22 0.53
N PHE A 237 13.01 -11.35 -0.76
CA PHE A 237 14.14 -10.61 -1.34
C PHE A 237 13.88 -9.11 -1.40
N LYS A 238 14.89 -8.33 -1.03
CA LYS A 238 14.90 -6.87 -1.21
C LYS A 238 15.15 -6.53 -2.67
N SER A 239 14.46 -5.53 -3.20
CA SER A 239 14.92 -4.81 -4.37
C SER A 239 15.87 -3.71 -3.90
N PRO A 240 17.03 -3.47 -4.55
CA PRO A 240 17.83 -2.31 -4.22
C PRO A 240 16.97 -1.06 -4.41
N ALA A 241 16.95 -0.19 -3.39
CA ALA A 241 16.36 1.12 -3.55
C ALA A 241 17.18 1.86 -4.61
N PRO A 242 16.58 2.45 -5.64
CA PRO A 242 17.31 3.31 -6.55
C PRO A 242 17.81 4.52 -5.76
N ASN A 243 19.07 4.85 -5.99
CA ASN A 243 19.72 6.06 -5.47
C ASN A 243 18.95 7.32 -5.87
#